data_b58b47843f769f73120c15d2464674e2
#
_entry.id   b58b47843f769f73120c15d2464674e2
#
_cell.length_a   1.000
_cell.length_b   1.000
_cell.length_c   1.000
_cell.angle_alpha   90.00
_cell.angle_beta   90.00
_cell.angle_gamma   90.00
#
_symmetry.space_group_name_H-M   'P 1'
#
loop_
_entity.id
_entity.type
_entity.pdbx_description
1 polymer ?
#
loop_
_entity_poly.entity_id
_entity_poly.type
_entity_poly.pdbx_seq_one_letter_code
_entity_poly.pdbx_strand_id
1 'polypeptide(L)'
;MTARVDISLLLASARIGVGVLLIAAPTVVLPREDADNGTNALLMRTVGVRDLVLGGGAVLARTRGRRDEFRRWASAGLASDTGDLLVGICSARLIGRSGAIKAVAVVAPWVAAGAAGLVRGPHPPDAVPRTS
;
A
#
# COMPACT_ATOMS: atom_id res chain seq x y z
N MET A 1 -5.87 28.53 2.33
CA MET A 1 -6.38 27.21 2.74
C MET A 1 -5.47 26.13 2.18
N THR A 2 -4.49 25.68 2.93
CA THR A 2 -3.64 24.53 2.55
C THR A 2 -4.45 23.25 2.83
N ALA A 3 -4.95 22.65 1.77
CA ALA A 3 -5.57 21.32 1.87
C ALA A 3 -4.52 20.35 2.41
N ARG A 4 -4.68 19.90 3.66
CA ARG A 4 -3.81 18.84 4.21
C ARG A 4 -4.06 17.58 3.39
N VAL A 5 -3.04 17.15 2.68
CA VAL A 5 -3.10 15.91 1.91
C VAL A 5 -3.28 14.75 2.90
N ASP A 6 -4.37 14.01 2.75
CA ASP A 6 -4.61 12.78 3.51
C ASP A 6 -3.69 11.69 2.94
N ILE A 7 -2.56 11.48 3.62
CA ILE A 7 -1.52 10.52 3.20
C ILE A 7 -2.11 9.12 3.06
N SER A 8 -3.02 8.72 3.95
CA SER A 8 -3.64 7.39 3.90
C SER A 8 -4.54 7.24 2.66
N LEU A 9 -5.26 8.29 2.28
CA LEU A 9 -6.07 8.29 1.05
C LEU A 9 -5.20 8.28 -0.20
N LEU A 10 -4.11 9.05 -0.19
CA LEU A 10 -3.14 9.05 -1.29
C LEU A 10 -2.54 7.66 -1.49
N LEU A 11 -2.13 6.99 -0.41
CA LEU A 11 -1.60 5.63 -0.45
C LEU A 11 -2.64 4.64 -0.96
N ALA A 12 -3.90 4.73 -0.49
CA ALA A 12 -4.99 3.88 -0.96
C ALA A 12 -5.21 4.02 -2.47
N SER A 13 -5.20 5.26 -2.97
CA SER A 13 -5.33 5.54 -4.40
C SER A 13 -4.13 5.04 -5.21
N ALA A 14 -2.92 5.22 -4.71
CA ALA A 14 -1.71 4.73 -5.34
C ALA A 14 -1.69 3.20 -5.43
N ARG A 15 -2.19 2.48 -4.38
CA ARG A 15 -2.36 1.03 -4.42
C ARG A 15 -3.28 0.57 -5.55
N ILE A 16 -4.38 1.28 -5.79
CA ILE A 16 -5.27 0.96 -6.92
C ILE A 16 -4.49 1.06 -8.23
N GLY A 17 -3.73 2.13 -8.43
CA GLY A 17 -2.91 2.31 -9.63
C GLY A 17 -1.86 1.21 -9.80
N VAL A 18 -1.12 0.89 -8.75
CA VAL A 18 -0.13 -0.21 -8.74
C VAL A 18 -0.82 -1.56 -8.99
N GLY A 19 -1.95 -1.81 -8.33
CA GLY A 19 -2.72 -3.04 -8.50
C GLY A 19 -3.16 -3.25 -9.95
N VAL A 20 -3.71 -2.22 -10.58
CA VAL A 20 -4.08 -2.25 -12.00
C VAL A 20 -2.86 -2.53 -12.89
N LEU A 21 -1.74 -1.85 -12.65
CA LEU A 21 -0.51 -2.03 -13.42
C LEU A 21 0.01 -3.47 -13.32
N LEU A 22 0.07 -4.02 -12.12
CA LEU A 22 0.57 -5.39 -11.88
C LEU A 22 -0.35 -6.46 -12.49
N ILE A 23 -1.66 -6.20 -12.57
CA ILE A 23 -2.60 -7.12 -13.22
C ILE A 23 -2.47 -7.04 -14.75
N ALA A 24 -2.49 -5.83 -15.30
CA ALA A 24 -2.56 -5.60 -16.73
C ALA A 24 -1.20 -5.81 -17.43
N ALA A 25 -0.10 -5.37 -16.80
CA ALA A 25 1.22 -5.38 -17.38
C ALA A 25 2.31 -5.81 -16.38
N PRO A 26 2.26 -7.05 -15.85
CA PRO A 26 3.20 -7.53 -14.84
C PRO A 26 4.66 -7.48 -15.32
N THR A 27 4.87 -7.65 -16.62
CA THR A 27 6.21 -7.65 -17.27
C THR A 27 6.89 -6.28 -17.25
N VAL A 28 6.15 -5.18 -17.07
CA VAL A 28 6.74 -3.83 -16.97
C VAL A 28 7.53 -3.67 -15.66
N VAL A 29 7.15 -4.40 -14.62
CA VAL A 29 7.76 -4.33 -13.29
C VAL A 29 8.86 -5.38 -13.11
N LEU A 30 8.79 -6.48 -13.87
CA LEU A 30 9.76 -7.55 -13.83
C LEU A 30 11.02 -7.21 -14.65
N PRO A 31 12.22 -7.62 -14.18
CA PRO A 31 13.42 -7.62 -15.01
C PRO A 31 13.16 -8.40 -16.31
N ARG A 32 13.83 -8.02 -17.40
CA ARG A 32 13.64 -8.68 -18.72
C ARG A 32 13.89 -10.19 -18.68
N GLU A 33 14.85 -10.61 -17.88
CA GLU A 33 15.20 -12.02 -17.65
C GLU A 33 14.09 -12.82 -16.95
N ASP A 34 13.23 -12.16 -16.19
CA ASP A 34 12.12 -12.75 -15.44
C ASP A 34 10.76 -12.55 -16.12
N ALA A 35 10.71 -11.70 -17.14
CA ALA A 35 9.47 -11.28 -17.79
C ALA A 35 8.74 -12.45 -18.49
N ASP A 36 9.51 -13.42 -19.03
CA ASP A 36 8.99 -14.60 -19.72
C ASP A 36 8.58 -15.72 -18.75
N ASN A 37 8.86 -15.57 -17.45
CA ASN A 37 8.48 -16.55 -16.45
C ASN A 37 7.02 -16.38 -16.04
N GLY A 38 6.16 -17.30 -16.50
CA GLY A 38 4.72 -17.28 -16.20
C GLY A 38 4.39 -17.31 -14.70
N THR A 39 5.24 -17.95 -13.88
CA THR A 39 5.06 -17.96 -12.42
C THR A 39 5.29 -16.57 -11.83
N ASN A 40 6.31 -15.85 -12.28
CA ASN A 40 6.58 -14.49 -11.82
C ASN A 40 5.44 -13.54 -12.24
N ALA A 41 4.94 -13.68 -13.46
CA ALA A 41 3.78 -12.91 -13.92
C ALA A 41 2.53 -13.21 -13.09
N LEU A 42 2.28 -14.46 -12.73
CA LEU A 42 1.16 -14.85 -11.86
C LEU A 42 1.30 -14.24 -10.48
N LEU A 43 2.49 -14.32 -9.86
CA LEU A 43 2.75 -13.73 -8.56
C LEU A 43 2.51 -12.21 -8.57
N MET A 44 2.98 -11.50 -9.60
CA MET A 44 2.73 -10.07 -9.73
C MET A 44 1.24 -9.74 -9.83
N ARG A 45 0.47 -10.52 -10.61
CA ARG A 45 -0.98 -10.36 -10.69
C ARG A 45 -1.67 -10.61 -9.35
N THR A 46 -1.23 -11.61 -8.60
CA THR A 46 -1.78 -11.89 -7.25
C THR A 46 -1.54 -10.71 -6.30
N VAL A 47 -0.33 -10.16 -6.29
CA VAL A 47 -0.02 -8.92 -5.54
C VAL A 47 -0.89 -7.76 -6.02
N GLY A 48 -1.08 -7.63 -7.33
CA GLY A 48 -1.94 -6.60 -7.93
C GLY A 48 -3.40 -6.69 -7.48
N VAL A 49 -3.98 -7.91 -7.46
CA VAL A 49 -5.34 -8.13 -6.94
C VAL A 49 -5.45 -7.74 -5.48
N ARG A 50 -4.48 -8.14 -4.64
CA ARG A 50 -4.43 -7.77 -3.23
C ARG A 50 -4.42 -6.25 -3.05
N ASP A 51 -3.56 -5.55 -3.78
CA ASP A 51 -3.44 -4.09 -3.68
C ASP A 51 -4.69 -3.37 -4.18
N LEU A 52 -5.33 -3.90 -5.23
CA LEU A 52 -6.60 -3.38 -5.72
C LEU A 52 -7.72 -3.51 -4.67
N VAL A 53 -7.81 -4.66 -3.99
CA VAL A 53 -8.81 -4.90 -2.94
C VAL A 53 -8.55 -4.00 -1.72
N LEU A 54 -7.30 -3.91 -1.24
CA LEU A 54 -6.95 -3.09 -0.09
C LEU A 54 -7.15 -1.60 -0.37
N GLY A 55 -6.68 -1.12 -1.52
CA GLY A 55 -6.84 0.27 -1.94
C GLY A 55 -8.29 0.62 -2.22
N GLY A 56 -8.99 -0.22 -2.97
CA GLY A 56 -10.41 -0.05 -3.31
C GLY A 56 -11.30 -0.02 -2.08
N GLY A 57 -11.10 -0.96 -1.14
CA GLY A 57 -11.81 -0.99 0.14
C GLY A 57 -11.60 0.29 0.96
N ALA A 58 -10.37 0.77 1.04
CA ALA A 58 -10.06 2.01 1.75
C ALA A 58 -10.72 3.24 1.09
N VAL A 59 -10.59 3.40 -0.23
CA VAL A 59 -11.20 4.52 -0.95
C VAL A 59 -12.72 4.49 -0.81
N LEU A 60 -13.34 3.32 -0.96
CA LEU A 60 -14.79 3.14 -0.82
C LEU A 60 -15.28 3.48 0.59
N ALA A 61 -14.57 3.03 1.62
CA ALA A 61 -14.90 3.38 3.00
C ALA A 61 -14.79 4.89 3.24
N ARG A 62 -13.77 5.53 2.67
CA ARG A 62 -13.54 6.98 2.78
C ARG A 62 -14.62 7.79 2.09
N THR A 63 -15.01 7.41 0.88
CA THR A 63 -16.06 8.11 0.10
C THR A 63 -17.44 7.98 0.74
N ARG A 64 -17.69 6.89 1.48
CA ARG A 64 -18.93 6.67 2.24
C ARG A 64 -18.91 7.31 3.63
N GLY A 65 -17.86 8.04 4.00
CA GLY A 65 -17.72 8.68 5.32
C GLY A 65 -17.48 7.70 6.48
N ARG A 66 -17.17 6.43 6.21
CA ARG A 66 -17.00 5.37 7.21
C ARG A 66 -15.55 5.35 7.72
N ARG A 67 -15.25 6.26 8.65
CA ARG A 67 -13.87 6.49 9.14
C ARG A 67 -13.23 5.26 9.77
N ASP A 68 -13.98 4.49 10.56
CA ASP A 68 -13.46 3.29 11.23
C ASP A 68 -13.12 2.18 10.23
N GLU A 69 -13.94 2.01 9.19
CA GLU A 69 -13.65 1.07 8.12
C GLU A 69 -12.44 1.51 7.31
N PHE A 70 -12.34 2.79 6.98
CA PHE A 70 -11.17 3.33 6.31
C PHE A 70 -9.89 3.02 7.10
N ARG A 71 -9.89 3.23 8.42
CA ARG A 71 -8.75 2.90 9.27
C ARG A 71 -8.44 1.42 9.28
N ARG A 72 -9.44 0.54 9.30
CA ARG A 72 -9.25 -0.92 9.21
C ARG A 72 -8.58 -1.30 7.90
N TRP A 73 -9.04 -0.78 6.77
CA TRP A 73 -8.44 -1.01 5.46
C TRP A 73 -7.01 -0.47 5.38
N ALA A 74 -6.75 0.72 5.89
CA ALA A 74 -5.41 1.31 5.94
C ALA A 74 -4.46 0.47 6.82
N SER A 75 -4.94 -0.02 7.96
CA SER A 75 -4.17 -0.91 8.84
C SER A 75 -3.90 -2.26 8.19
N ALA A 76 -4.87 -2.83 7.47
CA ALA A 76 -4.68 -4.07 6.72
C ALA A 76 -3.63 -3.90 5.62
N GLY A 77 -3.64 -2.75 4.92
CA GLY A 77 -2.61 -2.40 3.95
C GLY A 77 -1.22 -2.31 4.57
N LEU A 78 -1.09 -1.61 5.69
CA LEU A 78 0.20 -1.52 6.41
C LEU A 78 0.68 -2.89 6.90
N ALA A 79 -0.22 -3.73 7.43
CA ALA A 79 0.12 -5.08 7.86
C ALA A 79 0.61 -5.94 6.68
N SER A 80 -0.03 -5.83 5.51
CA SER A 80 0.37 -6.52 4.30
C SER A 80 1.78 -6.09 3.84
N ASP A 81 2.06 -4.78 3.78
CA ASP A 81 3.39 -4.28 3.39
C ASP A 81 4.48 -4.68 4.38
N THR A 82 4.15 -4.66 5.68
CA THR A 82 5.07 -5.13 6.72
C THR A 82 5.37 -6.61 6.56
N GLY A 83 4.36 -7.42 6.25
CA GLY A 83 4.51 -8.84 5.93
C GLY A 83 5.43 -9.06 4.73
N ASP A 84 5.20 -8.35 3.64
CA ASP A 84 6.04 -8.42 2.43
C ASP A 84 7.49 -8.03 2.73
N LEU A 85 7.69 -6.98 3.54
CA LEU A 85 9.02 -6.55 3.97
C LEU A 85 9.74 -7.63 4.78
N LEU A 86 9.04 -8.25 5.74
CA LEU A 86 9.60 -9.33 6.56
C LEU A 86 9.93 -10.56 5.69
N VAL A 87 9.04 -10.97 4.79
CA VAL A 87 9.28 -12.06 3.85
C VAL A 87 10.48 -11.74 2.97
N GLY A 88 10.58 -10.52 2.44
CA GLY A 88 11.73 -10.08 1.64
C GLY A 88 13.05 -10.18 2.41
N ILE A 89 13.09 -9.74 3.65
CA ILE A 89 14.27 -9.82 4.52
C ILE A 89 14.63 -11.28 4.82
N CYS A 90 13.65 -12.10 5.23
CA CYS A 90 13.87 -13.51 5.53
C CYS A 90 14.32 -14.32 4.31
N SER A 91 13.87 -13.91 3.12
CA SER A 91 14.25 -14.55 1.85
C SER A 91 15.63 -14.12 1.33
N ALA A 92 16.34 -13.24 2.01
CA ALA A 92 17.64 -12.70 1.56
C ALA A 92 18.68 -13.80 1.25
N ARG A 93 18.59 -14.94 1.96
CA ARG A 93 19.46 -16.10 1.71
C ARG A 93 19.13 -16.82 0.39
N LEU A 94 17.87 -16.73 -0.06
CA LEU A 94 17.38 -17.38 -1.29
C LEU A 94 17.60 -16.50 -2.53
N ILE A 95 17.31 -15.20 -2.40
CA ILE A 95 17.34 -14.23 -3.51
C ILE A 95 18.65 -13.44 -3.57
N GLY A 96 19.57 -13.68 -2.64
CA GLY A 96 20.83 -12.95 -2.52
C GLY A 96 20.66 -11.53 -1.94
N ARG A 97 21.77 -10.93 -1.52
CA ARG A 97 21.78 -9.59 -0.87
C ARG A 97 21.21 -8.50 -1.79
N SER A 98 21.54 -8.56 -3.08
CA SER A 98 21.05 -7.57 -4.06
C SER A 98 19.54 -7.65 -4.22
N GLY A 99 18.96 -8.85 -4.31
CA GLY A 99 17.51 -9.05 -4.39
C GLY A 99 16.79 -8.56 -3.12
N ALA A 100 17.33 -8.87 -1.94
CA ALA A 100 16.79 -8.42 -0.67
C ALA A 100 16.80 -6.88 -0.53
N ILE A 101 17.90 -6.22 -0.92
CA ILE A 101 18.01 -4.76 -0.90
C ILE A 101 16.95 -4.14 -1.82
N LYS A 102 16.77 -4.67 -3.03
CA LYS A 102 15.74 -4.19 -3.96
C LYS A 102 14.34 -4.35 -3.37
N ALA A 103 14.03 -5.51 -2.80
CA ALA A 103 12.73 -5.77 -2.16
C ALA A 103 12.46 -4.78 -1.02
N VAL A 104 13.43 -4.57 -0.12
CA VAL A 104 13.33 -3.61 0.97
C VAL A 104 13.16 -2.18 0.46
N ALA A 105 13.95 -1.77 -0.54
CA ALA A 105 13.89 -0.41 -1.09
C ALA A 105 12.52 -0.09 -1.73
N VAL A 106 11.84 -1.08 -2.30
CA VAL A 106 10.49 -0.91 -2.86
C VAL A 106 9.43 -0.85 -1.79
N VAL A 107 9.50 -1.70 -0.75
CA VAL A 107 8.42 -1.86 0.23
C VAL A 107 8.54 -0.91 1.42
N ALA A 108 9.78 -0.62 1.88
CA ALA A 108 9.98 0.21 3.07
C ALA A 108 9.32 1.61 3.00
N PRO A 109 9.32 2.33 1.88
CA PRO A 109 8.61 3.61 1.77
C PRO A 109 7.10 3.49 2.00
N TRP A 110 6.48 2.40 1.55
CA TRP A 110 5.05 2.12 1.74
C TRP A 110 4.72 1.88 3.21
N VAL A 111 5.56 1.09 3.90
CA VAL A 111 5.43 0.85 5.35
C VAL A 111 5.57 2.15 6.12
N ALA A 112 6.60 2.95 5.83
CA ALA A 112 6.84 4.22 6.50
C ALA A 112 5.68 5.22 6.28
N ALA A 113 5.22 5.37 5.05
CA ALA A 113 4.12 6.26 4.71
C ALA A 113 2.79 5.77 5.29
N GLY A 114 2.53 4.46 5.31
CA GLY A 114 1.35 3.85 5.93
C GLY A 114 1.30 4.09 7.43
N ALA A 115 2.40 3.87 8.12
CA ALA A 115 2.54 4.15 9.54
C ALA A 115 2.33 5.65 9.84
N ALA A 116 2.98 6.53 9.08
CA ALA A 116 2.83 7.98 9.23
C ALA A 116 1.38 8.44 8.99
N GLY A 117 0.68 7.86 8.02
CA GLY A 117 -0.72 8.17 7.74
C GLY A 117 -1.66 7.76 8.88
N LEU A 118 -1.43 6.61 9.50
CA LEU A 118 -2.23 6.13 10.64
C LEU A 118 -1.98 6.93 11.93
N VAL A 119 -0.72 7.33 12.18
CA VAL A 119 -0.36 8.13 13.37
C VAL A 119 -0.87 9.58 13.26
N ARG A 120 -0.80 10.16 12.06
CA ARG A 120 -1.26 11.54 11.80
C ARG A 120 -2.75 11.64 11.54
N GLY A 121 -3.56 10.63 11.85
CA GLY A 121 -4.99 10.57 11.59
C GLY A 121 -5.70 11.91 11.75
N PRO A 122 -6.86 12.15 11.10
CA PRO A 122 -7.50 13.44 11.07
C PRO A 122 -7.77 13.94 12.49
N HIS A 123 -7.20 15.11 12.82
CA HIS A 123 -7.52 15.84 14.04
C HIS A 123 -9.05 16.07 14.07
N PRO A 124 -9.75 15.89 15.21
CA PRO A 124 -11.14 16.27 15.29
C PRO A 124 -11.28 17.73 14.85
N PRO A 125 -12.29 18.10 14.06
CA PRO A 125 -12.58 19.52 13.87
C PRO A 125 -12.76 20.15 15.24
N ASP A 126 -12.05 21.25 15.49
CA ASP A 126 -12.10 22.01 16.72
C ASP A 126 -13.56 22.11 17.17
N ALA A 127 -13.81 21.67 18.41
CA ALA A 127 -15.14 21.72 18.98
C ALA A 127 -15.58 23.18 18.92
N VAL A 128 -16.64 23.43 18.16
CA VAL A 128 -17.27 24.75 18.10
C VAL A 128 -17.58 25.17 19.56
N PRO A 129 -17.07 26.31 20.05
CA PRO A 129 -17.39 26.76 21.38
C PRO A 129 -18.91 26.84 21.51
N ARG A 130 -19.48 26.09 22.44
CA ARG A 130 -20.89 26.26 22.79
C ARG A 130 -21.01 27.62 23.47
N THR A 131 -21.49 28.62 22.75
CA THR A 131 -21.93 29.87 23.33
C THR A 131 -23.19 29.59 24.14
N SER A 132 -23.03 29.64 25.43
CA SER A 132 -24.14 29.70 26.41
C SER A 132 -24.80 31.05 26.42
#